data_a1f78afc626a69ef4446abbeceec9686
#
_entry.id   a1f78afc626a69ef4446abbeceec9686
#
_cell.length_a   1.000
_cell.length_b   1.000
_cell.length_c   1.000
_cell.angle_alpha   90.00
_cell.angle_beta   90.00
_cell.angle_gamma   90.00
#
_symmetry.space_group_name_H-M   'P 1'
#
loop_
_entity.id
_entity.type
_entity.pdbx_description
1 polymer ?
#
loop_
_entity_poly.entity_id
_entity_poly.type
_entity_poly.pdbx_seq_one_letter_code
_entity_poly.pdbx_strand_id
1 'polypeptide(L)'
;MIIEKRIKKQNRRASTSKQRKHQHLLDVKVRAKKVAAKRTQRVFFSLCALILIAAALGAVAFGAKGALNALFFSNPDYSLKTVDVSVDGNLNRDTVLRTAQISVGQNIFSIDLPNLQDRLATLPQVEESHVQRILPDKLVITIQERRPVAWVVPPDTNTGSFNFENAYLVDRRGILLKIKSLAPEYLGLPLIVGVDTSNVQPGQPLESDEVKAALDLIRADSEILRGRLQIQSIDVSKGYALVVTDRQHASVTFGSDDIEWQLKRLETIMNFCDKNNRELQTVNLMVQRNVPVTFVPPAASGPEVKPPERVPETAPPANSAVTPAPRAEPNVPSGSRSKAKKKKSGLPKLFHEQNDVPIRRALPVSHTQLNG
;
A
#
# COMPACT_ATOMS: atom_id res chain seq x y z
N MET A 1 -95.86 43.10 -41.73
CA MET A 1 -96.31 44.05 -40.71
C MET A 1 -95.08 44.65 -40.03
N ILE A 2 -94.66 45.85 -40.47
CA ILE A 2 -93.40 46.49 -40.11
C ILE A 2 -93.77 47.45 -38.99
N ILE A 3 -93.15 47.32 -37.81
CA ILE A 3 -93.29 48.24 -36.70
C ILE A 3 -92.00 49.04 -36.58
N GLU A 4 -92.05 50.26 -37.05
CA GLU A 4 -90.97 51.32 -36.83
C GLU A 4 -90.89 51.69 -35.37
N LYS A 5 -89.80 51.57 -34.77
CA LYS A 5 -89.52 52.02 -33.41
C LYS A 5 -88.81 53.43 -33.45
N ARG A 6 -89.53 54.47 -33.18
CA ARG A 6 -89.06 55.84 -33.08
C ARG A 6 -87.95 55.95 -31.97
N ILE A 7 -86.80 56.41 -32.35
CA ILE A 7 -85.69 56.75 -31.44
C ILE A 7 -85.97 58.20 -30.88
N LYS A 8 -86.16 58.29 -29.58
CA LYS A 8 -86.22 59.61 -28.88
C LYS A 8 -84.79 60.12 -28.70
N LYS A 9 -84.42 61.25 -29.29
CA LYS A 9 -83.23 62.01 -29.01
C LYS A 9 -83.23 62.55 -27.58
N GLN A 10 -82.34 62.06 -26.75
CA GLN A 10 -82.15 62.62 -25.41
C GLN A 10 -81.08 63.69 -25.47
N ASN A 11 -81.45 64.92 -24.99
CA ASN A 11 -80.64 66.08 -24.90
C ASN A 11 -79.52 65.86 -23.84
N ARG A 12 -78.30 65.82 -24.27
CA ARG A 12 -77.15 65.71 -23.35
C ARG A 12 -76.80 67.06 -22.76
N ARG A 13 -77.01 67.20 -21.47
CA ARG A 13 -76.47 68.33 -20.72
C ARG A 13 -74.94 68.23 -20.63
N ALA A 14 -74.22 69.28 -21.07
CA ALA A 14 -72.75 69.34 -20.95
C ALA A 14 -72.34 69.43 -19.48
N SER A 15 -71.71 68.41 -18.96
CA SER A 15 -71.07 68.46 -17.63
C SER A 15 -69.75 69.16 -17.73
N THR A 16 -69.46 70.06 -16.81
CA THR A 16 -68.26 70.91 -16.74
C THR A 16 -67.01 69.95 -16.59
N SER A 17 -65.94 70.28 -17.31
CA SER A 17 -64.71 69.49 -17.39
C SER A 17 -64.04 69.20 -16.01
N LYS A 18 -64.32 70.01 -14.97
CA LYS A 18 -63.81 69.81 -13.59
C LYS A 18 -64.46 68.56 -12.89
N GLN A 19 -65.75 68.30 -13.10
CA GLN A 19 -66.42 67.19 -12.47
C GLN A 19 -65.94 65.82 -13.07
N ARG A 20 -65.63 65.78 -14.38
CA ARG A 20 -65.10 64.56 -15.01
C ARG A 20 -63.72 64.24 -14.56
N LYS A 21 -62.86 65.21 -14.31
CA LYS A 21 -61.48 64.94 -13.79
C LYS A 21 -61.53 64.39 -12.38
N HIS A 22 -62.40 64.86 -11.50
CA HIS A 22 -62.49 64.30 -10.14
C HIS A 22 -63.06 62.88 -10.10
N GLN A 23 -64.06 62.58 -10.94
CA GLN A 23 -64.57 61.18 -10.99
C GLN A 23 -63.59 60.19 -11.54
N HIS A 24 -62.77 60.59 -12.54
CA HIS A 24 -61.73 59.69 -13.07
C HIS A 24 -60.58 59.43 -12.09
N LEU A 25 -60.20 60.44 -11.27
CA LEU A 25 -59.16 60.27 -10.27
C LEU A 25 -59.60 59.40 -9.11
N LEU A 26 -60.86 59.43 -8.71
CA LEU A 26 -61.38 58.53 -7.66
C LEU A 26 -61.53 57.11 -8.13
N ASP A 27 -61.97 56.85 -9.37
CA ASP A 27 -62.11 55.52 -9.96
C ASP A 27 -60.74 54.85 -10.15
N VAL A 28 -59.72 55.60 -10.56
CA VAL A 28 -58.37 55.04 -10.71
C VAL A 28 -57.76 54.67 -9.34
N LYS A 29 -57.97 55.45 -8.29
CA LYS A 29 -57.47 55.10 -6.94
C LYS A 29 -58.17 53.86 -6.37
N VAL A 30 -59.47 53.72 -6.59
CA VAL A 30 -60.26 52.58 -6.10
C VAL A 30 -59.90 51.31 -6.88
N ARG A 31 -59.69 51.38 -8.20
CA ARG A 31 -59.25 50.28 -9.02
C ARG A 31 -57.84 49.84 -8.63
N ALA A 32 -56.89 50.71 -8.42
CA ALA A 32 -55.52 50.37 -8.01
C ALA A 32 -55.49 49.66 -6.65
N LYS A 33 -56.25 50.09 -5.66
CA LYS A 33 -56.38 49.38 -4.35
C LYS A 33 -56.97 47.98 -4.48
N LYS A 34 -58.01 47.79 -5.32
CA LYS A 34 -58.67 46.50 -5.55
C LYS A 34 -57.76 45.50 -6.29
N VAL A 35 -56.89 46.00 -7.22
CA VAL A 35 -55.94 45.16 -7.96
C VAL A 35 -54.78 44.74 -7.07
N ALA A 36 -54.28 45.69 -6.22
CA ALA A 36 -53.21 45.37 -5.25
C ALA A 36 -53.69 44.33 -4.22
N ALA A 37 -54.90 44.49 -3.68
CA ALA A 37 -55.48 43.52 -2.73
C ALA A 37 -55.69 42.13 -3.34
N LYS A 38 -56.06 42.03 -4.61
CA LYS A 38 -56.18 40.74 -5.30
C LYS A 38 -54.82 40.11 -5.60
N ARG A 39 -53.77 40.88 -5.83
CA ARG A 39 -52.41 40.33 -6.00
C ARG A 39 -51.84 39.80 -4.69
N THR A 40 -51.94 40.53 -3.60
CA THR A 40 -51.50 40.07 -2.27
C THR A 40 -52.24 38.85 -1.81
N GLN A 41 -53.55 38.78 -2.06
CA GLN A 41 -54.36 37.62 -1.77
C GLN A 41 -53.94 36.39 -2.61
N ARG A 42 -53.63 36.55 -3.88
CA ARG A 42 -53.07 35.42 -4.72
C ARG A 42 -51.71 34.95 -4.26
N VAL A 43 -50.80 35.90 -3.91
CA VAL A 43 -49.47 35.54 -3.36
C VAL A 43 -49.64 34.82 -2.03
N PHE A 44 -50.53 35.24 -1.15
CA PHE A 44 -50.83 34.56 0.10
C PHE A 44 -51.34 33.14 -0.10
N PHE A 45 -52.33 32.95 -0.99
CA PHE A 45 -52.84 31.62 -1.30
C PHE A 45 -51.79 30.73 -1.97
N SER A 46 -50.95 31.26 -2.85
CA SER A 46 -49.85 30.49 -3.45
C SER A 46 -48.82 30.07 -2.41
N LEU A 47 -48.51 30.94 -1.46
CA LEU A 47 -47.58 30.62 -0.35
C LEU A 47 -48.19 29.54 0.57
N CYS A 48 -49.48 29.70 0.94
CA CYS A 48 -50.18 28.66 1.72
C CYS A 48 -50.22 27.30 0.98
N ALA A 49 -50.49 27.32 -0.32
CA ALA A 49 -50.48 26.09 -1.14
C ALA A 49 -49.10 25.44 -1.19
N LEU A 50 -48.05 26.24 -1.31
CA LEU A 50 -46.64 25.76 -1.29
C LEU A 50 -46.27 25.15 0.06
N ILE A 51 -46.67 25.76 1.18
CA ILE A 51 -46.51 25.24 2.53
C ILE A 51 -47.25 23.91 2.71
N LEU A 52 -48.52 23.84 2.22
CA LEU A 52 -49.30 22.61 2.29
C LEU A 52 -48.70 21.47 1.45
N ILE A 53 -48.20 21.79 0.26
CA ILE A 53 -47.47 20.80 -0.58
C ILE A 53 -46.20 20.31 0.13
N ALA A 54 -45.40 21.22 0.67
CA ALA A 54 -44.20 20.91 1.43
C ALA A 54 -44.53 20.04 2.67
N ALA A 55 -45.61 20.37 3.40
CA ALA A 55 -46.08 19.60 4.53
C ALA A 55 -46.56 18.18 4.12
N ALA A 56 -47.31 18.10 3.02
CA ALA A 56 -47.78 16.80 2.46
C ALA A 56 -46.60 15.92 2.01
N LEU A 57 -45.60 16.50 1.32
CA LEU A 57 -44.39 15.78 0.93
C LEU A 57 -43.60 15.33 2.15
N GLY A 58 -43.47 16.18 3.17
CA GLY A 58 -42.86 15.84 4.47
C GLY A 58 -43.60 14.69 5.16
N ALA A 59 -44.91 14.71 5.20
CA ALA A 59 -45.72 13.65 5.82
C ALA A 59 -45.59 12.31 5.05
N VAL A 60 -45.58 12.36 3.71
CA VAL A 60 -45.33 11.15 2.90
C VAL A 60 -43.91 10.60 3.13
N ALA A 61 -42.89 11.45 3.15
CA ALA A 61 -41.51 11.03 3.42
C ALA A 61 -41.35 10.43 4.82
N PHE A 62 -41.98 11.03 5.84
CA PHE A 62 -41.94 10.53 7.22
C PHE A 62 -42.74 9.20 7.36
N GLY A 63 -43.92 9.12 6.74
CA GLY A 63 -44.71 7.90 6.70
C GLY A 63 -43.99 6.75 5.97
N ALA A 64 -43.36 7.05 4.83
CA ALA A 64 -42.57 6.07 4.10
C ALA A 64 -41.35 5.56 4.93
N LYS A 65 -40.64 6.45 5.64
CA LYS A 65 -39.58 6.02 6.55
C LYS A 65 -40.09 5.13 7.69
N GLY A 66 -41.24 5.46 8.26
CA GLY A 66 -41.88 4.67 9.33
C GLY A 66 -42.28 3.29 8.82
N ALA A 67 -42.90 3.22 7.63
CA ALA A 67 -43.28 1.97 6.99
C ALA A 67 -42.06 1.09 6.64
N LEU A 68 -41.03 1.66 6.04
CA LEU A 68 -39.79 0.95 5.76
C LEU A 68 -39.13 0.42 7.04
N ASN A 69 -39.08 1.23 8.09
CA ASN A 69 -38.54 0.80 9.38
C ASN A 69 -39.32 -0.38 9.96
N ALA A 70 -40.65 -0.33 9.95
CA ALA A 70 -41.50 -1.40 10.47
C ALA A 70 -41.40 -2.68 9.64
N LEU A 71 -41.34 -2.56 8.31
CA LEU A 71 -41.37 -3.73 7.40
C LEU A 71 -39.99 -4.42 7.31
N PHE A 72 -38.91 -3.66 7.35
CA PHE A 72 -37.57 -4.20 7.11
C PHE A 72 -36.68 -4.20 8.36
N PHE A 73 -36.59 -3.09 9.09
CA PHE A 73 -35.64 -2.96 10.20
C PHE A 73 -36.14 -3.53 11.52
N SER A 74 -37.46 -3.56 11.74
CA SER A 74 -38.07 -4.11 12.97
C SER A 74 -38.60 -5.52 12.81
N ASN A 75 -38.54 -6.10 11.61
CA ASN A 75 -39.03 -7.43 11.35
C ASN A 75 -38.06 -8.50 11.80
N PRO A 76 -38.42 -9.43 12.70
CA PRO A 76 -37.57 -10.51 13.19
C PRO A 76 -37.13 -11.51 12.11
N ASP A 77 -37.87 -11.60 10.99
CA ASP A 77 -37.50 -12.46 9.85
C ASP A 77 -36.14 -12.06 9.23
N TYR A 78 -35.81 -10.77 9.29
CA TYR A 78 -34.55 -10.23 8.80
C TYR A 78 -33.44 -10.15 9.88
N SER A 79 -33.60 -10.90 10.96
CA SER A 79 -32.56 -11.07 11.97
C SER A 79 -31.47 -12.01 11.45
N LEU A 80 -30.22 -11.57 11.46
CA LEU A 80 -29.05 -12.36 10.99
C LEU A 80 -28.92 -13.64 11.83
N LYS A 81 -29.11 -14.80 11.20
CA LYS A 81 -28.96 -16.12 11.85
C LYS A 81 -27.64 -16.78 11.49
N THR A 82 -27.20 -16.62 10.22
CA THR A 82 -26.05 -17.34 9.71
C THR A 82 -25.04 -16.38 9.08
N VAL A 83 -23.77 -16.49 9.50
CA VAL A 83 -22.63 -15.85 8.84
C VAL A 83 -21.76 -16.94 8.23
N ASP A 84 -21.70 -16.98 6.92
CA ASP A 84 -20.86 -17.89 6.16
C ASP A 84 -19.57 -17.17 5.79
N VAL A 85 -18.42 -17.72 6.18
CA VAL A 85 -17.10 -17.14 5.91
C VAL A 85 -16.30 -18.14 5.11
N SER A 86 -15.97 -17.75 3.87
CA SER A 86 -15.09 -18.48 2.97
C SER A 86 -13.78 -17.73 2.81
N VAL A 87 -12.66 -18.40 3.07
CA VAL A 87 -11.30 -17.88 2.92
C VAL A 87 -10.54 -18.82 2.00
N ASP A 88 -9.80 -18.26 1.04
CA ASP A 88 -9.01 -19.05 0.08
C ASP A 88 -7.58 -19.37 0.57
N GLY A 89 -7.28 -19.11 1.86
CA GLY A 89 -5.96 -19.28 2.47
C GLY A 89 -6.02 -19.74 3.93
N ASN A 90 -5.05 -19.27 4.71
CA ASN A 90 -4.82 -19.71 6.10
C ASN A 90 -5.43 -18.76 7.15
N LEU A 91 -6.12 -17.71 6.75
CA LEU A 91 -6.70 -16.73 7.67
C LEU A 91 -7.83 -17.36 8.50
N ASN A 92 -7.69 -17.26 9.83
CA ASN A 92 -8.65 -17.87 10.74
C ASN A 92 -10.02 -17.18 10.68
N ARG A 93 -11.08 -17.98 10.52
CA ARG A 93 -12.50 -17.54 10.53
C ARG A 93 -12.85 -16.67 11.73
N ASP A 94 -12.35 -17.02 12.93
CA ASP A 94 -12.64 -16.26 14.14
C ASP A 94 -12.02 -14.86 14.14
N THR A 95 -10.87 -14.71 13.49
CA THR A 95 -10.23 -13.41 13.29
C THR A 95 -11.06 -12.54 12.35
N VAL A 96 -11.59 -13.12 11.28
CA VAL A 96 -12.50 -12.43 10.34
C VAL A 96 -13.75 -11.95 11.07
N LEU A 97 -14.43 -12.83 11.83
CA LEU A 97 -15.65 -12.50 12.53
C LEU A 97 -15.44 -11.42 13.60
N ARG A 98 -14.32 -11.47 14.34
CA ARG A 98 -13.98 -10.44 15.33
C ARG A 98 -13.72 -9.08 14.68
N THR A 99 -12.99 -9.05 13.55
CA THR A 99 -12.71 -7.81 12.82
C THR A 99 -13.97 -7.26 12.17
N ALA A 100 -14.83 -8.13 11.66
CA ALA A 100 -16.12 -7.77 11.10
C ALA A 100 -17.06 -7.10 12.12
N GLN A 101 -16.93 -7.40 13.42
CA GLN A 101 -17.78 -6.89 14.49
C GLN A 101 -19.28 -7.14 14.24
N ILE A 102 -19.61 -8.31 13.72
CA ILE A 102 -20.98 -8.71 13.42
C ILE A 102 -21.52 -9.54 14.58
N SER A 103 -22.76 -9.24 14.99
CA SER A 103 -23.47 -10.01 16.03
C SER A 103 -24.64 -10.76 15.38
N VAL A 104 -24.75 -12.04 15.68
CA VAL A 104 -25.92 -12.82 15.35
C VAL A 104 -27.14 -12.23 16.07
N GLY A 105 -28.28 -12.11 15.38
CA GLY A 105 -29.49 -11.50 15.92
C GLY A 105 -29.69 -10.03 15.53
N GLN A 106 -28.68 -9.32 15.02
CA GLN A 106 -28.87 -7.96 14.49
C GLN A 106 -29.64 -8.00 13.15
N ASN A 107 -30.36 -6.94 12.84
CA ASN A 107 -31.09 -6.87 11.59
C ASN A 107 -30.11 -6.79 10.40
N ILE A 108 -30.31 -7.64 9.38
CA ILE A 108 -29.41 -7.75 8.23
C ILE A 108 -29.30 -6.46 7.42
N PHE A 109 -30.36 -5.61 7.40
CA PHE A 109 -30.35 -4.33 6.70
C PHE A 109 -29.60 -3.23 7.47
N SER A 110 -29.41 -3.40 8.78
CA SER A 110 -28.64 -2.46 9.60
C SER A 110 -27.12 -2.61 9.43
N ILE A 111 -26.68 -3.72 8.81
CA ILE A 111 -25.25 -3.97 8.56
C ILE A 111 -24.80 -3.10 7.36
N ASP A 112 -23.87 -2.21 7.60
CA ASP A 112 -23.23 -1.42 6.54
C ASP A 112 -22.13 -2.25 5.87
N LEU A 113 -22.40 -2.77 4.65
CA LEU A 113 -21.46 -3.65 3.94
C LEU A 113 -20.18 -2.94 3.52
N PRO A 114 -20.19 -1.70 2.96
CA PRO A 114 -18.97 -0.95 2.69
C PRO A 114 -18.07 -0.81 3.93
N ASN A 115 -18.62 -0.34 5.05
CA ASN A 115 -17.87 -0.20 6.29
C ASN A 115 -17.32 -1.55 6.80
N LEU A 116 -18.07 -2.62 6.59
CA LEU A 116 -17.61 -3.97 6.92
C LEU A 116 -16.42 -4.40 6.05
N GLN A 117 -16.47 -4.14 4.75
CA GLN A 117 -15.36 -4.40 3.83
C GLN A 117 -14.13 -3.57 4.21
N ASP A 118 -14.31 -2.30 4.53
CA ASP A 118 -13.21 -1.42 4.98
C ASP A 118 -12.55 -1.96 6.25
N ARG A 119 -13.34 -2.45 7.21
CA ARG A 119 -12.80 -3.10 8.41
C ARG A 119 -12.03 -4.38 8.10
N LEU A 120 -12.54 -5.22 7.20
CA LEU A 120 -11.83 -6.44 6.78
C LEU A 120 -10.54 -6.11 6.03
N ALA A 121 -10.52 -5.03 5.24
CA ALA A 121 -9.33 -4.55 4.55
C ALA A 121 -8.22 -4.04 5.49
N THR A 122 -8.53 -3.77 6.77
CA THR A 122 -7.48 -3.44 7.77
C THR A 122 -6.61 -4.65 8.15
N LEU A 123 -7.06 -5.87 7.85
CA LEU A 123 -6.26 -7.06 8.07
C LEU A 123 -5.17 -7.16 7.00
N PRO A 124 -3.87 -7.19 7.38
CA PRO A 124 -2.77 -7.23 6.40
C PRO A 124 -2.84 -8.41 5.43
N GLN A 125 -3.36 -9.55 5.88
CA GLN A 125 -3.48 -10.77 5.09
C GLN A 125 -4.59 -10.69 4.01
N VAL A 126 -5.52 -9.74 4.12
CA VAL A 126 -6.63 -9.61 3.18
C VAL A 126 -6.19 -8.84 1.94
N GLU A 127 -6.25 -9.46 0.77
CA GLU A 127 -6.06 -8.79 -0.51
C GLU A 127 -7.37 -8.16 -0.99
N GLU A 128 -8.45 -8.95 -0.96
CA GLU A 128 -9.77 -8.53 -1.34
C GLU A 128 -10.82 -9.19 -0.45
N SER A 129 -11.88 -8.45 -0.12
CA SER A 129 -13.02 -8.97 0.61
C SER A 129 -14.31 -8.66 -0.13
N HIS A 130 -15.16 -9.66 -0.28
CA HIS A 130 -16.48 -9.52 -0.87
C HIS A 130 -17.53 -9.91 0.15
N VAL A 131 -18.45 -8.99 0.45
CA VAL A 131 -19.52 -9.22 1.42
C VAL A 131 -20.87 -9.11 0.74
N GLN A 132 -21.69 -10.14 0.89
CA GLN A 132 -23.00 -10.24 0.27
C GLN A 132 -24.07 -10.63 1.27
N ARG A 133 -25.22 -9.94 1.21
CA ARG A 133 -26.43 -10.36 1.93
C ARG A 133 -27.21 -11.38 1.10
N ILE A 134 -27.55 -12.47 1.72
CA ILE A 134 -28.51 -13.45 1.18
C ILE A 134 -29.74 -13.42 2.09
N LEU A 135 -30.79 -12.78 1.59
CA LEU A 135 -32.05 -12.67 2.33
C LEU A 135 -32.68 -14.04 2.54
N PRO A 136 -33.39 -14.25 3.68
CA PRO A 136 -33.76 -13.22 4.66
C PRO A 136 -32.71 -12.98 5.78
N ASP A 137 -31.82 -13.95 6.10
CA ASP A 137 -31.14 -14.03 7.39
C ASP A 137 -29.66 -14.48 7.31
N LYS A 138 -29.07 -14.49 6.09
CA LYS A 138 -27.71 -14.98 5.87
C LYS A 138 -26.79 -13.88 5.32
N LEU A 139 -25.57 -13.79 5.87
CA LEU A 139 -24.48 -13.00 5.35
C LEU A 139 -23.35 -13.92 4.85
N VAL A 140 -22.83 -13.65 3.67
CA VAL A 140 -21.69 -14.37 3.09
C VAL A 140 -20.51 -13.40 3.00
N ILE A 141 -19.38 -13.81 3.55
CA ILE A 141 -18.11 -13.08 3.51
C ILE A 141 -17.12 -13.97 2.78
N THR A 142 -16.67 -13.53 1.61
CA THR A 142 -15.61 -14.19 0.83
C THR A 142 -14.35 -13.35 0.93
N ILE A 143 -13.26 -13.98 1.35
CA ILE A 143 -11.96 -13.33 1.51
C ILE A 143 -10.96 -14.00 0.60
N GLN A 144 -10.29 -13.18 -0.19
CA GLN A 144 -9.10 -13.55 -0.92
C GLN A 144 -7.88 -13.17 -0.09
N GLU A 145 -7.08 -14.17 0.27
CA GLU A 145 -5.87 -13.95 1.06
C GLU A 145 -4.73 -13.49 0.16
N ARG A 146 -3.96 -12.54 0.67
CA ARG A 146 -2.80 -11.97 0.00
C ARG A 146 -1.70 -13.01 -0.14
N ARG A 147 -1.18 -13.16 -1.36
CA ARG A 147 -0.12 -14.11 -1.68
C ARG A 147 1.23 -13.42 -1.72
N PRO A 148 2.13 -13.70 -0.78
CA PRO A 148 3.47 -13.14 -0.79
C PRO A 148 4.31 -13.75 -1.92
N VAL A 149 5.26 -12.95 -2.43
CA VAL A 149 6.17 -13.32 -3.53
C VAL A 149 7.63 -13.30 -3.12
N ALA A 150 7.97 -12.62 -2.03
CA ALA A 150 9.34 -12.55 -1.52
C ALA A 150 9.37 -12.26 -0.01
N TRP A 151 10.55 -12.45 0.59
CA TRP A 151 10.88 -11.98 1.92
C TRP A 151 11.64 -10.65 1.83
N VAL A 152 11.35 -9.72 2.72
CA VAL A 152 12.14 -8.51 2.96
C VAL A 152 12.87 -8.67 4.27
N VAL A 153 14.19 -8.62 4.22
CA VAL A 153 15.07 -8.90 5.36
C VAL A 153 15.73 -7.59 5.82
N PRO A 154 15.64 -7.22 7.10
CA PRO A 154 16.32 -6.05 7.65
C PRO A 154 17.85 -6.13 7.46
N PRO A 155 18.54 -4.98 7.33
CA PRO A 155 19.99 -4.93 7.11
C PRO A 155 20.82 -5.49 8.30
N ASP A 156 20.27 -5.51 9.50
CA ASP A 156 20.94 -5.94 10.72
C ASP A 156 21.11 -7.46 10.86
N THR A 157 20.59 -8.24 9.92
CA THR A 157 20.71 -9.70 9.91
C THR A 157 22.07 -10.18 9.39
N ASN A 158 23.16 -9.49 9.75
CA ASN A 158 24.54 -9.81 9.36
C ASN A 158 25.10 -11.13 9.96
N THR A 159 24.30 -11.91 10.64
CA THR A 159 24.71 -13.17 11.30
C THR A 159 24.48 -14.42 10.47
N GLY A 160 24.41 -14.33 9.15
CA GLY A 160 24.44 -15.51 8.25
C GLY A 160 23.25 -16.46 8.33
N SER A 161 22.33 -16.28 9.26
CA SER A 161 21.14 -17.11 9.43
C SER A 161 19.88 -16.27 9.20
N PHE A 162 19.09 -16.68 8.21
CA PHE A 162 17.78 -16.09 7.98
C PHE A 162 16.86 -16.35 9.19
N ASN A 163 16.38 -15.26 9.81
CA ASN A 163 15.40 -15.32 10.89
C ASN A 163 14.08 -14.73 10.42
N PHE A 164 13.07 -15.60 10.23
CA PHE A 164 11.74 -15.19 9.79
C PHE A 164 11.00 -14.29 10.80
N GLU A 165 11.36 -14.35 12.09
CA GLU A 165 10.72 -13.50 13.12
C GLU A 165 11.00 -12.00 12.89
N ASN A 166 12.16 -11.66 12.36
CA ASN A 166 12.55 -10.30 12.05
C ASN A 166 12.27 -9.89 10.60
N ALA A 167 11.97 -10.84 9.72
CA ALA A 167 11.66 -10.61 8.34
C ALA A 167 10.17 -10.30 8.11
N TYR A 168 9.88 -9.71 6.95
CA TYR A 168 8.54 -9.46 6.47
C TYR A 168 8.35 -10.22 5.15
N LEU A 169 7.16 -10.74 4.93
CA LEU A 169 6.74 -11.16 3.61
C LEU A 169 6.24 -9.95 2.83
N VAL A 170 6.43 -9.93 1.53
CA VAL A 170 5.94 -8.88 0.65
C VAL A 170 5.14 -9.49 -0.50
N ASP A 171 4.02 -8.86 -0.82
CA ASP A 171 3.20 -9.24 -1.96
C ASP A 171 3.64 -8.54 -3.26
N ARG A 172 2.94 -8.83 -4.37
CA ARG A 172 3.20 -8.21 -5.68
C ARG A 172 3.00 -6.69 -5.71
N ARG A 173 2.22 -6.14 -4.77
CA ARG A 173 1.95 -4.71 -4.65
C ARG A 173 2.89 -3.99 -3.68
N GLY A 174 3.85 -4.73 -3.09
CA GLY A 174 4.77 -4.17 -2.10
C GLY A 174 4.20 -4.09 -0.69
N ILE A 175 3.04 -4.70 -0.42
CA ILE A 175 2.43 -4.66 0.92
C ILE A 175 3.10 -5.69 1.81
N LEU A 176 3.53 -5.21 2.99
CA LEU A 176 4.26 -6.02 3.95
C LEU A 176 3.32 -6.83 4.85
N LEU A 177 3.68 -8.08 5.04
CA LEU A 177 2.99 -9.02 5.91
C LEU A 177 3.91 -9.49 7.03
N LYS A 178 3.41 -9.51 8.25
CA LYS A 178 4.09 -10.13 9.38
C LYS A 178 3.41 -11.45 9.70
N ILE A 179 4.15 -12.54 9.65
CA ILE A 179 3.63 -13.87 9.99
C ILE A 179 4.01 -14.27 11.41
N LYS A 180 3.16 -15.07 12.03
CA LYS A 180 3.39 -15.63 13.37
C LYS A 180 3.97 -17.02 13.30
N SER A 181 3.74 -17.74 12.22
CA SER A 181 4.22 -19.11 11.99
C SER A 181 4.69 -19.27 10.55
N LEU A 182 5.80 -19.96 10.38
CA LEU A 182 6.38 -20.23 9.08
C LEU A 182 5.65 -21.40 8.40
N ALA A 183 4.96 -21.10 7.29
CA ALA A 183 4.36 -22.14 6.45
C ALA A 183 5.39 -22.67 5.43
N PRO A 184 5.33 -23.97 5.07
CA PRO A 184 6.27 -24.56 4.11
C PRO A 184 6.32 -23.85 2.75
N GLU A 185 5.20 -23.27 2.31
CA GLU A 185 5.07 -22.52 1.06
C GLU A 185 5.94 -21.27 0.99
N TYR A 186 6.29 -20.68 2.15
CA TYR A 186 7.11 -19.46 2.20
C TYR A 186 8.62 -19.73 2.20
N LEU A 187 9.04 -20.98 2.46
CA LEU A 187 10.47 -21.36 2.49
C LEU A 187 11.16 -21.24 1.13
N GLY A 188 10.39 -21.34 0.06
CA GLY A 188 10.91 -21.26 -1.31
C GLY A 188 10.99 -19.84 -1.89
N LEU A 189 10.49 -18.84 -1.20
CA LEU A 189 10.45 -17.47 -1.69
C LEU A 189 11.83 -16.81 -1.67
N PRO A 190 12.15 -15.95 -2.66
CA PRO A 190 13.40 -15.20 -2.69
C PRO A 190 13.49 -14.18 -1.56
N LEU A 191 14.73 -13.84 -1.17
CA LEU A 191 15.03 -12.86 -0.14
C LEU A 191 15.38 -11.51 -0.79
N ILE A 192 14.72 -10.43 -0.43
CA ILE A 192 15.12 -9.06 -0.78
C ILE A 192 15.89 -8.51 0.42
N VAL A 193 17.17 -8.20 0.22
CA VAL A 193 18.10 -7.73 1.25
C VAL A 193 18.59 -6.31 0.94
N GLY A 194 19.03 -5.59 1.96
CA GLY A 194 19.52 -4.21 1.80
C GLY A 194 18.43 -3.14 1.87
N VAL A 195 17.24 -3.48 2.36
CA VAL A 195 16.09 -2.58 2.50
C VAL A 195 16.06 -2.00 3.91
N ASP A 196 15.91 -0.68 4.03
CA ASP A 196 15.62 -0.07 5.33
C ASP A 196 14.19 -0.37 5.78
N THR A 197 14.07 -1.14 6.84
CA THR A 197 12.78 -1.55 7.43
C THR A 197 12.48 -0.85 8.75
N SER A 198 13.20 0.21 9.11
CA SER A 198 13.09 0.87 10.43
C SER A 198 11.72 1.48 10.70
N ASN A 199 11.02 1.92 9.67
CA ASN A 199 9.74 2.63 9.78
C ASN A 199 8.56 1.92 9.12
N VAL A 200 8.68 0.61 8.83
CA VAL A 200 7.63 -0.14 8.13
C VAL A 200 6.58 -0.69 9.08
N GLN A 201 5.34 -0.68 8.62
CA GLN A 201 4.20 -1.26 9.32
C GLN A 201 3.56 -2.36 8.48
N PRO A 202 3.25 -3.53 9.06
CA PRO A 202 2.51 -4.58 8.38
C PRO A 202 1.15 -4.07 7.86
N GLY A 203 0.79 -4.44 6.65
CA GLY A 203 -0.45 -4.02 5.99
C GLY A 203 -0.32 -2.74 5.18
N GLN A 204 0.83 -2.08 5.20
CA GLN A 204 1.10 -0.89 4.39
C GLN A 204 2.08 -1.19 3.25
N PRO A 205 1.97 -0.48 2.13
CA PRO A 205 2.93 -0.60 1.04
C PRO A 205 4.30 -0.06 1.47
N LEU A 206 5.34 -0.78 1.10
CA LEU A 206 6.71 -0.31 1.24
C LEU A 206 7.04 0.64 0.09
N GLU A 207 7.17 1.93 0.42
CA GLU A 207 7.50 2.99 -0.55
C GLU A 207 9.04 3.03 -0.80
N SER A 208 9.55 2.04 -1.53
CA SER A 208 10.94 1.98 -1.98
C SER A 208 10.96 1.60 -3.46
N ASP A 209 11.63 2.42 -4.25
CA ASP A 209 11.74 2.17 -5.70
C ASP A 209 12.63 0.95 -5.98
N GLU A 210 13.61 0.69 -5.12
CA GLU A 210 14.48 -0.48 -5.19
C GLU A 210 13.68 -1.79 -4.97
N VAL A 211 12.75 -1.77 -4.00
CA VAL A 211 11.88 -2.93 -3.74
C VAL A 211 10.89 -3.13 -4.87
N LYS A 212 10.32 -2.06 -5.43
CA LYS A 212 9.47 -2.14 -6.61
C LYS A 212 10.21 -2.77 -7.78
N ALA A 213 11.46 -2.32 -8.06
CA ALA A 213 12.29 -2.90 -9.10
C ALA A 213 12.59 -4.38 -8.86
N ALA A 214 12.83 -4.79 -7.62
CA ALA A 214 13.03 -6.21 -7.26
C ALA A 214 11.75 -7.04 -7.48
N LEU A 215 10.57 -6.50 -7.14
CA LEU A 215 9.29 -7.15 -7.37
C LEU A 215 8.96 -7.25 -8.87
N ASP A 216 9.26 -6.21 -9.64
CA ASP A 216 9.12 -6.22 -11.09
C ASP A 216 10.07 -7.24 -11.74
N LEU A 217 11.29 -7.40 -11.21
CA LEU A 217 12.22 -8.44 -11.64
C LEU A 217 11.65 -9.84 -11.38
N ILE A 218 11.13 -10.10 -10.19
CA ILE A 218 10.52 -11.41 -9.84
C ILE A 218 9.34 -11.72 -10.77
N ARG A 219 8.50 -10.71 -11.06
CA ARG A 219 7.37 -10.86 -11.96
C ARG A 219 7.86 -11.17 -13.39
N ALA A 220 8.78 -10.35 -13.92
CA ALA A 220 9.27 -10.47 -15.27
C ALA A 220 10.07 -11.77 -15.47
N ASP A 221 10.79 -12.28 -14.45
CA ASP A 221 11.45 -13.59 -14.49
C ASP A 221 10.44 -14.72 -14.71
N SER A 222 9.34 -14.69 -13.97
CA SER A 222 8.29 -15.70 -14.10
C SER A 222 7.64 -15.72 -15.49
N GLU A 223 7.54 -14.56 -16.15
CA GLU A 223 6.94 -14.38 -17.47
C GLU A 223 7.92 -14.70 -18.61
N ILE A 224 9.16 -14.23 -18.53
CA ILE A 224 10.18 -14.29 -19.61
C ILE A 224 11.01 -15.56 -19.48
N LEU A 225 11.63 -15.80 -18.33
CA LEU A 225 12.52 -16.94 -18.11
C LEU A 225 11.78 -18.19 -17.61
N ARG A 226 10.48 -18.07 -17.30
CA ARG A 226 9.62 -19.16 -16.82
C ARG A 226 10.21 -19.89 -15.62
N GLY A 227 10.85 -19.13 -14.70
CA GLY A 227 11.49 -19.67 -13.50
C GLY A 227 12.81 -20.43 -13.74
N ARG A 228 13.47 -20.23 -14.88
CA ARG A 228 14.81 -20.78 -15.13
C ARG A 228 15.86 -20.12 -14.24
N LEU A 229 15.72 -18.84 -13.93
CA LEU A 229 16.53 -18.16 -12.93
C LEU A 229 15.92 -18.43 -11.54
N GLN A 230 16.51 -19.36 -10.81
CA GLN A 230 16.02 -19.73 -9.49
C GLN A 230 16.53 -18.72 -8.45
N ILE A 231 15.85 -17.58 -8.36
CA ILE A 231 16.25 -16.48 -7.51
C ILE A 231 16.28 -16.93 -6.05
N GLN A 232 17.44 -16.85 -5.41
CA GLN A 232 17.64 -17.08 -3.99
C GLN A 232 17.56 -15.75 -3.22
N SER A 233 18.30 -14.74 -3.68
CA SER A 233 18.28 -13.41 -3.07
C SER A 233 18.48 -12.30 -4.09
N ILE A 234 17.94 -11.12 -3.76
CA ILE A 234 18.09 -9.88 -4.51
C ILE A 234 18.62 -8.82 -3.53
N ASP A 235 19.86 -8.40 -3.71
CA ASP A 235 20.45 -7.32 -2.95
C ASP A 235 20.17 -5.97 -3.64
N VAL A 236 19.43 -5.12 -2.95
CA VAL A 236 19.01 -3.78 -3.42
C VAL A 236 19.79 -2.65 -2.75
N SER A 237 20.77 -2.95 -1.91
CA SER A 237 21.52 -1.96 -1.10
C SER A 237 22.21 -0.87 -1.92
N LYS A 238 22.49 -1.12 -3.20
CA LYS A 238 23.16 -0.18 -4.10
C LYS A 238 22.26 0.90 -4.69
N GLY A 239 20.92 0.75 -4.60
CA GLY A 239 19.96 1.69 -5.13
C GLY A 239 19.83 1.72 -6.66
N TYR A 240 20.94 1.72 -7.38
CA TYR A 240 20.99 1.76 -8.86
C TYR A 240 21.13 0.39 -9.53
N ALA A 241 21.35 -0.65 -8.77
CA ALA A 241 21.58 -1.99 -9.27
C ALA A 241 20.96 -3.04 -8.35
N LEU A 242 20.39 -4.06 -8.97
CA LEU A 242 19.88 -5.27 -8.30
C LEU A 242 20.91 -6.38 -8.50
N VAL A 243 21.47 -6.90 -7.42
CA VAL A 243 22.38 -8.05 -7.48
C VAL A 243 21.61 -9.30 -7.11
N VAL A 244 21.31 -10.11 -8.10
CA VAL A 244 20.57 -11.36 -7.95
C VAL A 244 21.53 -12.51 -7.76
N THR A 245 21.33 -13.28 -6.69
CA THR A 245 22.01 -14.55 -6.48
C THR A 245 21.03 -15.69 -6.77
N ASP A 246 21.42 -16.55 -7.69
CA ASP A 246 20.68 -17.78 -8.00
C ASP A 246 20.99 -18.89 -7.00
N ARG A 247 20.12 -19.88 -6.90
CA ARG A 247 20.33 -21.07 -6.03
C ARG A 247 21.59 -21.88 -6.38
N GLN A 248 22.09 -21.75 -7.61
CA GLN A 248 23.36 -22.32 -8.05
C GLN A 248 24.56 -21.42 -7.73
N HIS A 249 24.35 -20.34 -6.94
CA HIS A 249 25.35 -19.34 -6.57
C HIS A 249 25.86 -18.49 -7.75
N ALA A 250 25.20 -18.50 -8.89
CA ALA A 250 25.46 -17.55 -9.95
C ALA A 250 25.01 -16.14 -9.53
N SER A 251 25.82 -15.12 -9.80
CA SER A 251 25.51 -13.73 -9.48
C SER A 251 25.20 -12.94 -10.75
N VAL A 252 24.01 -12.38 -10.84
CA VAL A 252 23.55 -11.57 -11.98
C VAL A 252 23.24 -10.15 -11.52
N THR A 253 23.93 -9.18 -12.10
CA THR A 253 23.70 -7.77 -11.79
C THR A 253 22.80 -7.15 -12.86
N PHE A 254 21.67 -6.63 -12.43
CA PHE A 254 20.71 -5.87 -13.24
C PHE A 254 20.80 -4.39 -12.91
N GLY A 255 20.51 -3.53 -13.88
CA GLY A 255 20.16 -2.14 -13.61
C GLY A 255 18.69 -2.02 -13.22
N SER A 256 18.33 -0.91 -12.59
CA SER A 256 16.93 -0.63 -12.21
C SER A 256 16.00 -0.38 -13.40
N ASP A 257 16.55 -0.02 -14.56
CA ASP A 257 15.80 0.32 -15.76
C ASP A 257 15.76 -0.86 -16.73
N ASP A 258 14.70 -0.95 -17.56
CA ASP A 258 14.58 -1.91 -18.68
C ASP A 258 14.82 -3.38 -18.29
N ILE A 259 14.28 -3.81 -17.16
CA ILE A 259 14.46 -5.17 -16.61
C ILE A 259 14.08 -6.25 -17.61
N GLU A 260 13.00 -6.06 -18.36
CA GLU A 260 12.55 -7.04 -19.38
C GLU A 260 13.59 -7.25 -20.50
N TRP A 261 14.21 -6.17 -20.95
CA TRP A 261 15.26 -6.26 -21.97
C TRP A 261 16.51 -6.97 -21.44
N GLN A 262 16.89 -6.67 -20.20
CA GLN A 262 18.02 -7.33 -19.52
C GLN A 262 17.74 -8.82 -19.33
N LEU A 263 16.51 -9.21 -18.97
CA LEU A 263 16.12 -10.63 -18.83
C LEU A 263 16.15 -11.37 -20.17
N LYS A 264 15.72 -10.78 -21.28
CA LYS A 264 15.84 -11.38 -22.61
C LYS A 264 17.31 -11.61 -23.03
N ARG A 265 18.19 -10.69 -22.61
CA ARG A 265 19.65 -10.88 -22.81
C ARG A 265 20.18 -12.01 -21.95
N LEU A 266 19.74 -12.09 -20.69
CA LEU A 266 20.11 -13.21 -19.81
C LEU A 266 19.65 -14.52 -20.40
N GLU A 267 18.42 -14.60 -20.92
CA GLU A 267 17.91 -15.79 -21.61
C GLU A 267 18.85 -16.24 -22.75
N THR A 268 19.31 -15.29 -23.56
CA THR A 268 20.27 -15.59 -24.64
C THR A 268 21.58 -16.15 -24.10
N ILE A 269 22.10 -15.59 -22.99
CA ILE A 269 23.33 -16.06 -22.33
C ILE A 269 23.11 -17.47 -21.74
N MET A 270 21.99 -17.70 -21.05
CA MET A 270 21.65 -19.01 -20.49
C MET A 270 21.52 -20.06 -21.59
N ASN A 271 20.88 -19.74 -22.71
CA ASN A 271 20.78 -20.63 -23.87
C ASN A 271 22.16 -20.97 -24.48
N PHE A 272 23.10 -20.03 -24.46
CA PHE A 272 24.48 -20.27 -24.87
C PHE A 272 25.20 -21.18 -23.86
N CYS A 273 25.00 -20.98 -22.56
CA CYS A 273 25.56 -21.82 -21.50
C CYS A 273 25.09 -23.29 -21.64
N ASP A 274 23.78 -23.48 -21.84
CA ASP A 274 23.17 -24.81 -21.99
C ASP A 274 23.76 -25.55 -23.23
N LYS A 275 23.91 -24.85 -24.37
CA LYS A 275 24.49 -25.43 -25.59
C LYS A 275 25.95 -25.83 -25.45
N ASN A 276 26.69 -25.10 -24.60
CA ASN A 276 28.14 -25.33 -24.44
C ASN A 276 28.49 -26.06 -23.14
N ASN A 277 27.49 -26.53 -22.41
CA ASN A 277 27.64 -27.21 -21.09
C ASN A 277 28.55 -26.42 -20.14
N ARG A 278 28.29 -25.08 -20.02
CA ARG A 278 29.01 -24.19 -19.15
C ARG A 278 28.10 -23.69 -18.05
N GLU A 279 28.59 -23.64 -16.84
CA GLU A 279 27.89 -23.08 -15.70
C GLU A 279 28.25 -21.60 -15.56
N LEU A 280 27.20 -20.76 -15.35
CA LEU A 280 27.32 -19.35 -15.18
C LEU A 280 27.83 -19.03 -13.77
N GLN A 281 28.82 -18.16 -13.65
CA GLN A 281 29.29 -17.68 -12.36
C GLN A 281 28.86 -16.24 -12.08
N THR A 282 29.22 -15.31 -12.98
CA THR A 282 28.79 -13.90 -12.86
C THR A 282 28.36 -13.32 -14.20
N VAL A 283 27.37 -12.44 -14.18
CA VAL A 283 26.93 -11.64 -15.34
C VAL A 283 26.61 -10.24 -14.90
N ASN A 284 27.06 -9.24 -15.65
CA ASN A 284 26.66 -7.85 -15.44
C ASN A 284 25.87 -7.33 -16.65
N LEU A 285 24.56 -7.23 -16.49
CA LEU A 285 23.62 -6.81 -17.54
C LEU A 285 23.44 -5.29 -17.66
N MET A 286 23.99 -4.51 -16.71
CA MET A 286 23.94 -3.04 -16.77
C MET A 286 24.69 -2.50 -18.00
N VAL A 287 25.66 -3.26 -18.52
CA VAL A 287 26.46 -2.88 -19.68
C VAL A 287 25.69 -3.18 -20.97
N GLN A 288 25.44 -2.13 -21.79
CA GLN A 288 24.69 -2.28 -23.03
C GLN A 288 25.43 -3.09 -24.12
N ARG A 289 26.76 -2.99 -24.19
CA ARG A 289 27.61 -3.74 -25.13
C ARG A 289 28.66 -4.52 -24.39
N ASN A 290 29.06 -5.69 -24.93
CA ASN A 290 30.09 -6.54 -24.37
C ASN A 290 29.83 -6.90 -22.90
N VAL A 291 28.72 -7.59 -22.66
CA VAL A 291 28.34 -8.06 -21.30
C VAL A 291 29.47 -8.84 -20.68
N PRO A 292 30.01 -8.43 -19.52
CA PRO A 292 30.98 -9.25 -18.80
C PRO A 292 30.28 -10.51 -18.26
N VAL A 293 30.80 -11.67 -18.66
CA VAL A 293 30.30 -12.97 -18.21
C VAL A 293 31.50 -13.79 -17.74
N THR A 294 31.37 -14.38 -16.57
CA THR A 294 32.33 -15.39 -16.09
C THR A 294 31.63 -16.73 -15.93
N PHE A 295 32.38 -17.79 -16.16
CA PHE A 295 31.89 -19.15 -16.03
C PHE A 295 32.64 -19.89 -14.92
N VAL A 296 31.96 -20.86 -14.31
CA VAL A 296 32.59 -21.73 -13.35
C VAL A 296 33.72 -22.51 -14.08
N PRO A 297 34.99 -22.49 -13.60
CA PRO A 297 36.04 -23.24 -14.21
C PRO A 297 35.67 -24.73 -14.14
N PRO A 298 35.93 -25.51 -15.21
CA PRO A 298 35.73 -26.96 -15.14
C PRO A 298 36.57 -27.49 -13.97
N ALA A 299 35.96 -28.33 -13.13
CA ALA A 299 36.67 -28.94 -12.01
C ALA A 299 37.96 -29.54 -12.53
N ALA A 300 39.10 -29.02 -12.07
CA ALA A 300 40.42 -29.53 -12.46
C ALA A 300 40.43 -30.99 -12.11
N SER A 301 40.36 -31.84 -13.12
CA SER A 301 40.54 -33.30 -12.97
C SER A 301 41.95 -33.55 -12.45
N GLY A 302 42.07 -33.76 -11.14
CA GLY A 302 43.22 -34.26 -10.44
C GLY A 302 44.46 -33.36 -10.42
N PRO A 303 45.24 -33.40 -9.36
CA PRO A 303 46.52 -32.68 -9.36
C PRO A 303 47.37 -33.27 -10.51
N GLU A 304 47.68 -32.41 -11.48
CA GLU A 304 48.69 -32.67 -12.48
C GLU A 304 50.01 -32.95 -11.72
N VAL A 305 50.30 -34.22 -11.60
CA VAL A 305 51.60 -34.69 -11.10
C VAL A 305 52.62 -34.15 -12.10
N LYS A 306 53.25 -33.01 -11.82
CA LYS A 306 54.44 -32.56 -12.53
C LYS A 306 55.44 -33.73 -12.54
N PRO A 307 55.90 -34.15 -13.70
CA PRO A 307 57.02 -35.14 -13.74
C PRO A 307 58.19 -34.57 -12.94
N PRO A 308 58.91 -35.41 -12.15
CA PRO A 308 60.04 -34.92 -11.38
C PRO A 308 61.10 -34.38 -12.33
N GLU A 309 61.42 -33.10 -12.20
CA GLU A 309 62.49 -32.44 -12.87
C GLU A 309 63.80 -33.15 -12.50
N ARG A 310 64.44 -33.80 -13.46
CA ARG A 310 65.76 -34.46 -13.30
C ARG A 310 66.75 -33.42 -12.89
N VAL A 311 67.18 -33.48 -11.62
CA VAL A 311 68.36 -32.78 -11.11
C VAL A 311 69.59 -33.40 -11.74
N PRO A 312 70.54 -32.63 -12.36
CA PRO A 312 71.82 -33.18 -12.82
C PRO A 312 72.66 -33.58 -11.61
N GLU A 313 73.07 -34.86 -11.63
CA GLU A 313 74.03 -35.49 -10.75
C GLU A 313 75.40 -34.85 -10.96
N THR A 314 75.98 -34.22 -9.92
CA THR A 314 77.42 -33.93 -9.83
C THR A 314 77.94 -34.45 -8.50
N ALA A 315 78.90 -35.33 -8.61
CA ALA A 315 79.57 -36.14 -7.59
C ALA A 315 80.44 -35.30 -6.62
N PRO A 316 80.88 -35.97 -5.51
CA PRO A 316 81.44 -35.33 -4.33
C PRO A 316 83.01 -35.18 -4.39
N PRO A 317 83.67 -34.51 -3.45
CA PRO A 317 84.20 -35.20 -2.26
C PRO A 317 84.46 -34.41 -0.95
N ALA A 318 84.47 -35.21 0.08
CA ALA A 318 85.46 -35.30 1.15
C ALA A 318 85.47 -34.33 2.35
N ASN A 319 85.31 -35.00 3.51
CA ASN A 319 86.02 -34.88 4.77
C ASN A 319 86.15 -33.53 5.53
N SER A 320 85.64 -33.42 6.69
CA SER A 320 86.22 -33.76 7.97
C SER A 320 85.49 -33.16 9.15
N ALA A 321 85.11 -33.95 10.03
CA ALA A 321 85.51 -34.07 11.44
C ALA A 321 84.80 -33.18 12.46
N VAL A 322 84.18 -33.91 13.40
CA VAL A 322 84.27 -33.83 14.87
C VAL A 322 83.40 -32.82 15.62
N THR A 323 82.28 -33.32 16.15
CA THR A 323 81.78 -33.46 17.55
C THR A 323 82.26 -32.48 18.64
N PRO A 324 81.59 -32.23 19.77
CA PRO A 324 80.22 -32.55 20.24
C PRO A 324 79.44 -31.43 21.00
N ALA A 325 78.29 -31.74 21.44
CA ALA A 325 77.40 -31.06 22.38
C ALA A 325 78.07 -30.76 23.78
N PRO A 326 77.42 -29.94 24.65
CA PRO A 326 76.34 -30.46 25.49
C PRO A 326 75.19 -29.44 25.83
N ARG A 327 73.99 -29.90 25.94
CA ARG A 327 73.04 -30.05 27.06
C ARG A 327 73.19 -29.03 28.23
N ALA A 328 72.09 -28.30 28.49
CA ALA A 328 71.50 -28.10 29.84
C ALA A 328 70.20 -27.27 29.77
N GLU A 329 69.11 -27.89 30.14
CA GLU A 329 67.96 -27.31 30.87
C GLU A 329 68.42 -27.04 32.34
N PRO A 330 67.48 -26.58 33.20
CA PRO A 330 66.37 -25.67 33.24
C PRO A 330 66.49 -24.58 34.34
N ASN A 331 65.61 -23.61 34.42
CA ASN A 331 65.14 -23.18 35.76
C ASN A 331 63.98 -22.16 35.69
N VAL A 332 62.90 -22.52 36.32
CA VAL A 332 61.90 -21.65 36.95
C VAL A 332 62.40 -21.38 38.38
N PRO A 333 62.16 -20.28 39.09
CA PRO A 333 60.83 -19.97 39.62
C PRO A 333 60.51 -18.48 39.93
N SER A 334 59.22 -18.31 40.06
CA SER A 334 58.51 -17.60 41.14
C SER A 334 58.75 -16.10 41.47
N GLY A 335 57.66 -15.41 41.53
CA GLY A 335 57.31 -14.69 42.75
C GLY A 335 57.07 -13.19 42.65
N SER A 336 55.90 -12.82 42.99
CA SER A 336 55.37 -11.81 43.94
C SER A 336 54.60 -10.65 43.29
N ARG A 337 53.31 -10.68 43.46
CA ARG A 337 52.50 -9.94 44.47
C ARG A 337 52.91 -8.48 44.76
N SER A 338 52.10 -7.51 44.33
CA SER A 338 51.54 -6.47 45.21
C SER A 338 50.61 -5.53 44.47
N LYS A 339 49.33 -5.57 44.91
CA LYS A 339 48.57 -4.52 45.60
C LYS A 339 48.26 -3.21 44.84
N ALA A 340 47.00 -3.14 44.51
CA ALA A 340 46.02 -2.09 44.81
C ALA A 340 46.48 -0.61 44.82
N LYS A 341 45.77 0.21 44.02
CA LYS A 341 45.21 1.47 44.52
C LYS A 341 44.00 1.93 43.72
N LYS A 342 42.88 2.01 44.41
CA LYS A 342 41.68 2.78 44.10
C LYS A 342 42.04 4.26 43.99
N LYS A 343 41.51 4.98 42.98
CA LYS A 343 41.17 6.39 43.16
C LYS A 343 39.94 6.75 42.35
N LYS A 344 38.98 7.30 43.08
CA LYS A 344 37.71 7.93 42.69
C LYS A 344 37.96 9.31 42.10
N SER A 345 36.85 9.80 41.51
CA SER A 345 36.48 11.21 41.26
C SER A 345 36.93 11.74 39.90
N GLY A 346 36.16 12.47 39.17
CA GLY A 346 35.00 13.27 39.44
C GLY A 346 34.44 13.78 38.12
N LEU A 347 33.17 14.05 38.12
CA LEU A 347 32.46 14.87 37.12
C LEU A 347 32.96 16.32 37.16
N PRO A 348 32.82 17.07 36.09
CA PRO A 348 32.15 18.35 36.23
C PRO A 348 30.91 18.52 35.35
N LYS A 349 29.95 19.16 35.97
CA LYS A 349 28.74 19.74 35.40
C LYS A 349 29.04 21.06 34.70
N LEU A 350 28.04 21.45 33.86
CA LEU A 350 27.69 22.80 33.42
C LEU A 350 28.41 23.35 32.17
N PHE A 351 27.63 23.55 31.10
CA PHE A 351 27.16 24.92 30.81
C PHE A 351 25.88 24.85 29.94
N HIS A 352 24.88 25.58 30.39
CA HIS A 352 23.72 26.05 29.69
C HIS A 352 24.14 27.11 28.69
N GLU A 353 23.64 27.05 27.46
CA GLU A 353 23.44 28.29 26.70
C GLU A 353 22.23 28.14 25.79
N GLN A 354 21.19 28.92 26.14
CA GLN A 354 20.03 29.23 25.35
C GLN A 354 20.46 30.06 24.14
N ASN A 355 19.94 29.71 22.96
CA ASN A 355 19.78 30.72 21.91
C ASN A 355 18.40 30.51 21.28
N ASP A 356 17.51 31.38 21.69
CA ASP A 356 16.24 31.71 21.06
C ASP A 356 16.48 32.26 19.65
N VAL A 357 15.81 31.69 18.64
CA VAL A 357 15.64 32.31 17.32
C VAL A 357 14.15 32.34 16.99
N PRO A 358 13.56 33.47 16.65
CA PRO A 358 12.13 33.67 16.56
C PRO A 358 11.54 33.10 15.26
N ILE A 359 10.40 32.45 15.42
CA ILE A 359 9.53 31.93 14.35
C ILE A 359 8.89 33.12 13.60
N ARG A 360 9.22 33.30 12.33
CA ARG A 360 8.46 34.17 11.42
C ARG A 360 7.19 33.47 10.97
N ARG A 361 6.05 34.06 11.34
CA ARG A 361 4.73 33.75 10.82
C ARG A 361 4.67 34.06 9.32
N ALA A 362 4.30 33.09 8.51
CA ALA A 362 3.91 33.28 7.13
C ALA A 362 2.46 33.77 7.07
N LEU A 363 2.21 34.82 6.28
CA LEU A 363 0.92 35.40 5.99
C LEU A 363 0.15 34.57 4.94
N PRO A 364 -1.18 34.55 4.94
CA PRO A 364 -1.97 33.80 3.98
C PRO A 364 -2.02 34.51 2.62
N VAL A 365 -1.87 33.76 1.57
CA VAL A 365 -2.04 34.18 0.18
C VAL A 365 -3.52 34.17 -0.17
N SER A 366 -4.05 35.31 -0.55
CA SER A 366 -5.41 35.52 -1.05
C SER A 366 -5.55 34.95 -2.47
N HIS A 367 -6.53 34.07 -2.67
CA HIS A 367 -7.01 33.68 -3.99
C HIS A 367 -7.80 34.78 -4.64
N THR A 368 -7.30 35.30 -5.74
CA THR A 368 -8.06 36.14 -6.68
C THR A 368 -8.70 35.22 -7.72
N GLN A 369 -10.03 35.24 -7.75
CA GLN A 369 -10.81 34.64 -8.85
C GLN A 369 -10.57 35.48 -10.11
N LEU A 370 -10.35 34.79 -11.23
CA LEU A 370 -10.52 35.32 -12.57
C LEU A 370 -11.58 34.51 -13.29
N ASN A 371 -12.72 35.18 -13.53
CA ASN A 371 -13.74 34.79 -14.49
C ASN A 371 -13.18 34.96 -15.92
N GLY A 372 -13.49 33.98 -16.76
CA GLY A 372 -13.37 33.99 -18.20
C GLY A 372 -14.04 32.75 -18.77
#